data_3556959fd91af0a5384d0cf15acbc39c
#
_entry.id   3556959fd91af0a5384d0cf15acbc39c
#
_cell.length_a   1.000
_cell.length_b   1.000
_cell.length_c   1.000
_cell.angle_alpha   90.00
_cell.angle_beta   90.00
_cell.angle_gamma   90.00
#
_symmetry.space_group_name_H-M   'P 1'
#
loop_
_entity.id
_entity.type
_entity.pdbx_description
1 polymer ?
#
loop_
_entity_poly.entity_id
_entity_poly.type
_entity_poly.pdbx_seq_one_letter_code
_entity_poly.pdbx_strand_id
1 'polypeptide(L)'
;MIAEVRPGHALALRSRPFGRVLARVGSRTPFGSQRALGVVATRHGRWLAVTDAAVGNNRLVWVDAKSGALRYTRTPLELVVDLSARTLTVQRNGSTVRHLSIGVGRAGSPTPTGTFAVTDKLNGGAYSAAYGCCILSLSATQPNLPVGWTGGNRIAIHGTLSASDFGRAVSAGCVHASNSDLRYLMRTVPLGTPVVIRR
;
A
#
# COMPACT_ATOMS: atom_id res chain seq x y z
N MET A 1 -13.81 -1.45 -3.82
CA MET A 1 -13.81 -2.90 -4.18
C MET A 1 -12.39 -3.43 -4.08
N ILE A 2 -12.25 -4.67 -3.62
CA ILE A 2 -10.96 -5.38 -3.52
C ILE A 2 -11.06 -6.64 -4.39
N ALA A 3 -10.06 -6.88 -5.22
CA ALA A 3 -9.94 -8.10 -6.02
C ALA A 3 -8.80 -8.98 -5.47
N GLU A 4 -9.13 -10.13 -4.93
CA GLU A 4 -8.17 -11.07 -4.36
C GLU A 4 -7.86 -12.19 -5.36
N VAL A 5 -6.58 -12.50 -5.53
CA VAL A 5 -6.15 -13.60 -6.41
C VAL A 5 -6.39 -14.92 -5.69
N ARG A 6 -7.18 -15.81 -6.27
CA ARG A 6 -7.50 -17.12 -5.68
C ARG A 6 -6.24 -17.96 -5.48
N PRO A 7 -6.14 -18.75 -4.40
CA PRO A 7 -5.04 -19.70 -4.20
C PRO A 7 -4.81 -20.57 -5.43
N GLY A 8 -3.54 -20.82 -5.78
CA GLY A 8 -3.16 -21.62 -6.95
C GLY A 8 -3.30 -20.91 -8.30
N HIS A 9 -3.84 -19.68 -8.34
CA HIS A 9 -4.00 -18.95 -9.59
C HIS A 9 -2.93 -17.88 -9.76
N ALA A 10 -2.68 -17.52 -11.03
CA ALA A 10 -1.87 -16.38 -11.44
C ALA A 10 -2.71 -15.39 -12.24
N LEU A 11 -2.35 -14.13 -12.14
CA LEU A 11 -3.05 -12.99 -12.75
C LEU A 11 -2.09 -12.22 -13.66
N ALA A 12 -2.52 -11.93 -14.88
CA ALA A 12 -1.78 -11.09 -15.81
C ALA A 12 -2.11 -9.61 -15.55
N LEU A 13 -1.09 -8.82 -15.25
CA LEU A 13 -1.16 -7.36 -15.17
C LEU A 13 -0.86 -6.78 -16.55
N ARG A 14 -1.82 -6.08 -17.15
CA ARG A 14 -1.74 -5.57 -18.52
C ARG A 14 -1.62 -4.06 -18.56
N SER A 15 -0.95 -3.55 -19.61
CA SER A 15 -0.79 -2.09 -19.83
C SER A 15 -2.12 -1.36 -20.09
N ARG A 16 -3.11 -2.05 -20.65
CA ARG A 16 -4.47 -1.59 -20.96
C ARG A 16 -5.37 -2.84 -21.14
N PRO A 17 -6.69 -2.69 -21.19
CA PRO A 17 -7.59 -3.74 -21.65
C PRO A 17 -7.07 -4.36 -22.95
N PHE A 18 -6.99 -5.70 -22.99
CA PHE A 18 -6.42 -6.49 -24.10
C PHE A 18 -4.95 -6.19 -24.47
N GLY A 19 -4.28 -5.27 -23.72
CA GLY A 19 -2.91 -4.86 -24.00
C GLY A 19 -1.86 -5.91 -23.59
N ARG A 20 -0.59 -5.58 -23.83
CA ARG A 20 0.55 -6.43 -23.46
C ARG A 20 0.58 -6.72 -21.96
N VAL A 21 1.00 -7.91 -21.59
CA VAL A 21 1.25 -8.29 -20.20
C VAL A 21 2.55 -7.63 -19.75
N LEU A 22 2.49 -6.88 -18.66
CA LEU A 22 3.64 -6.22 -18.04
C LEU A 22 4.28 -7.09 -16.96
N ALA A 23 3.43 -7.80 -16.20
CA ALA A 23 3.84 -8.75 -15.18
C ALA A 23 2.81 -9.84 -14.99
N ARG A 24 3.23 -10.97 -14.41
CA ARG A 24 2.34 -12.00 -13.89
C ARG A 24 2.55 -12.13 -12.40
N VAL A 25 1.47 -12.20 -11.65
CA VAL A 25 1.50 -12.24 -10.18
C VAL A 25 0.67 -13.42 -9.67
N GLY A 26 1.20 -14.12 -8.68
CA GLY A 26 0.49 -15.23 -8.02
C GLY A 26 -0.44 -14.75 -6.91
N SER A 27 -1.06 -15.70 -6.24
CA SER A 27 -2.00 -15.47 -5.14
C SER A 27 -1.35 -14.95 -3.85
N ARG A 28 -0.02 -15.01 -3.74
CA ARG A 28 0.72 -14.45 -2.60
C ARG A 28 1.64 -13.32 -3.04
N THR A 29 1.84 -12.37 -2.12
CA THR A 29 2.86 -11.33 -2.25
C THR A 29 4.25 -11.91 -1.97
N PRO A 30 5.34 -11.19 -2.28
CA PRO A 30 6.69 -11.59 -1.86
C PRO A 30 6.87 -11.74 -0.34
N PHE A 31 6.00 -11.11 0.46
CA PHE A 31 6.00 -11.20 1.93
C PHE A 31 5.05 -12.29 2.46
N GLY A 32 4.45 -13.10 1.57
CA GLY A 32 3.61 -14.23 1.94
C GLY A 32 2.14 -13.92 2.19
N SER A 33 1.72 -12.65 2.18
CA SER A 33 0.31 -12.27 2.35
C SER A 33 -0.54 -12.74 1.16
N GLN A 34 -1.84 -12.96 1.38
CA GLN A 34 -2.81 -13.13 0.30
C GLN A 34 -2.80 -11.87 -0.58
N ARG A 35 -2.61 -12.05 -1.89
CA ARG A 35 -2.62 -10.90 -2.81
C ARG A 35 -4.02 -10.34 -2.97
N ALA A 36 -4.19 -9.13 -2.49
CA ALA A 36 -5.42 -8.34 -2.59
C ALA A 36 -5.10 -7.02 -3.30
N LEU A 37 -5.83 -6.73 -4.37
CA LEU A 37 -5.63 -5.57 -5.22
C LEU A 37 -6.74 -4.56 -4.97
N GLY A 38 -6.41 -3.34 -4.63
CA GLY A 38 -7.35 -2.22 -4.58
C GLY A 38 -7.79 -1.85 -5.99
N VAL A 39 -9.08 -1.93 -6.26
CA VAL A 39 -9.63 -1.57 -7.57
C VAL A 39 -9.89 -0.07 -7.59
N VAL A 40 -9.19 0.64 -8.49
CA VAL A 40 -9.27 2.09 -8.67
C VAL A 40 -10.39 2.47 -9.66
N ALA A 41 -10.52 1.69 -10.74
CA ALA A 41 -11.54 1.93 -11.76
C ALA A 41 -11.98 0.62 -12.42
N THR A 42 -13.12 0.66 -13.10
CA THR A 42 -13.64 -0.46 -13.89
C THR A 42 -13.92 0.02 -15.32
N ARG A 43 -13.76 -0.89 -16.29
CA ARG A 43 -14.08 -0.59 -17.69
C ARG A 43 -14.86 -1.75 -18.31
N HIS A 44 -16.00 -1.42 -18.93
CA HIS A 44 -16.89 -2.34 -19.64
C HIS A 44 -17.30 -3.57 -18.81
N GLY A 45 -17.42 -3.43 -17.48
CA GLY A 45 -17.81 -4.53 -16.58
C GLY A 45 -16.84 -5.73 -16.55
N ARG A 46 -15.70 -5.64 -17.27
CA ARG A 46 -14.74 -6.75 -17.41
C ARG A 46 -13.34 -6.38 -16.90
N TRP A 47 -12.88 -5.17 -17.14
CA TRP A 47 -11.50 -4.78 -16.83
C TRP A 47 -11.44 -3.97 -15.55
N LEU A 48 -10.54 -4.35 -14.66
CA LEU A 48 -10.30 -3.65 -13.41
C LEU A 48 -8.94 -2.98 -13.47
N ALA A 49 -8.92 -1.66 -13.22
CA ALA A 49 -7.69 -0.92 -13.04
C ALA A 49 -7.23 -1.07 -11.58
N VAL A 50 -5.99 -1.48 -11.38
CA VAL A 50 -5.38 -1.72 -10.07
C VAL A 50 -3.96 -1.15 -10.03
N THR A 51 -3.42 -0.98 -8.82
CA THR A 51 -1.99 -0.67 -8.59
C THR A 51 -1.28 -1.90 -8.03
N ASP A 52 -0.05 -2.15 -8.47
CA ASP A 52 0.81 -3.21 -7.92
C ASP A 52 2.26 -2.77 -7.97
N ALA A 53 3.02 -3.05 -6.94
CA ALA A 53 4.43 -2.68 -6.85
C ALA A 53 5.32 -3.31 -7.94
N ALA A 54 4.90 -4.40 -8.54
CA ALA A 54 5.62 -5.04 -9.65
C ALA A 54 5.72 -4.15 -10.90
N VAL A 55 4.91 -3.09 -11.00
CA VAL A 55 4.88 -2.20 -12.17
C VAL A 55 5.27 -0.77 -11.85
N GLY A 56 5.63 -0.48 -10.60
CA GLY A 56 6.06 0.84 -10.13
C GLY A 56 4.92 1.79 -9.80
N ASN A 57 5.28 2.99 -9.33
CA ASN A 57 4.35 4.02 -8.88
C ASN A 57 3.59 4.69 -10.03
N ASN A 58 2.43 5.27 -9.71
CA ASN A 58 1.62 6.09 -10.62
C ASN A 58 1.28 5.37 -11.94
N ARG A 59 1.23 4.05 -11.92
CA ARG A 59 0.92 3.23 -13.07
C ARG A 59 -0.26 2.33 -12.75
N LEU A 60 -1.37 2.59 -13.40
CA LEU A 60 -2.51 1.69 -13.40
C LEU A 60 -2.25 0.52 -14.36
N VAL A 61 -2.51 -0.68 -13.88
CA VAL A 61 -2.52 -1.89 -14.70
C VAL A 61 -3.91 -2.50 -14.69
N TRP A 62 -4.20 -3.26 -15.75
CA TRP A 62 -5.51 -3.81 -15.99
C TRP A 62 -5.51 -5.31 -15.82
N VAL A 63 -6.49 -5.81 -15.09
CA VAL A 63 -6.73 -7.24 -14.88
C VAL A 63 -8.10 -7.62 -15.41
N ASP A 64 -8.21 -8.84 -15.96
CA ASP A 64 -9.46 -9.36 -16.49
C ASP A 64 -10.31 -9.94 -15.34
N ALA A 65 -11.43 -9.32 -15.03
CA ALA A 65 -12.37 -9.80 -14.03
C ALA A 65 -12.98 -11.15 -14.36
N LYS A 66 -12.99 -11.53 -15.65
CA LYS A 66 -13.51 -12.82 -16.14
C LYS A 66 -12.45 -13.92 -16.20
N SER A 67 -11.23 -13.68 -15.69
CA SER A 67 -10.13 -14.67 -15.71
C SER A 67 -10.38 -15.94 -14.87
N GLY A 68 -11.42 -15.98 -14.03
CA GLY A 68 -11.63 -17.06 -13.06
C GLY A 68 -10.69 -17.02 -11.84
N ALA A 69 -9.62 -16.22 -11.92
CA ALA A 69 -8.56 -16.15 -10.89
C ALA A 69 -8.91 -15.23 -9.72
N LEU A 70 -10.03 -14.52 -9.74
CA LEU A 70 -10.36 -13.49 -8.77
C LEU A 70 -11.58 -13.86 -7.90
N ARG A 71 -11.53 -13.45 -6.66
CA ARG A 71 -12.70 -13.28 -5.79
C ARG A 71 -12.79 -11.82 -5.34
N TYR A 72 -13.97 -11.37 -4.95
CA TYR A 72 -14.22 -9.97 -4.68
C TYR A 72 -14.73 -9.76 -3.27
N THR A 73 -14.19 -8.72 -2.62
CA THR A 73 -14.67 -8.21 -1.35
C THR A 73 -14.83 -6.68 -1.43
N ARG A 74 -15.40 -6.09 -0.41
CA ARG A 74 -15.56 -4.64 -0.32
C ARG A 74 -15.03 -4.15 1.02
N THR A 75 -14.46 -2.97 1.01
CA THR A 75 -14.15 -2.22 2.22
C THR A 75 -14.77 -0.83 2.10
N PRO A 76 -15.35 -0.29 3.17
CA PRO A 76 -15.76 1.11 3.22
C PRO A 76 -14.58 2.02 3.59
N LEU A 77 -13.39 1.44 3.86
CA LEU A 77 -12.23 2.17 4.37
C LEU A 77 -11.33 2.66 3.24
N GLU A 78 -10.76 3.84 3.46
CA GLU A 78 -9.68 4.45 2.71
C GLU A 78 -8.68 5.06 3.69
N LEU A 79 -7.40 4.99 3.37
CA LEU A 79 -6.34 5.72 4.07
C LEU A 79 -5.93 6.92 3.23
N VAL A 80 -5.93 8.10 3.82
CA VAL A 80 -5.48 9.34 3.17
C VAL A 80 -4.27 9.87 3.93
N VAL A 81 -3.12 9.89 3.26
CA VAL A 81 -1.87 10.46 3.77
C VAL A 81 -1.69 11.85 3.18
N ASP A 82 -1.65 12.87 4.03
CA ASP A 82 -1.33 14.24 3.66
C ASP A 82 0.10 14.54 4.09
N LEU A 83 1.00 14.67 3.11
CA LEU A 83 2.43 14.86 3.34
C LEU A 83 2.75 16.26 3.86
N SER A 84 1.98 17.28 3.46
CA SER A 84 2.20 18.65 3.93
C SER A 84 1.75 18.82 5.36
N ALA A 85 0.60 18.28 5.71
CA ALA A 85 0.07 18.26 7.07
C ALA A 85 0.76 17.22 7.98
N ARG A 86 1.46 16.25 7.38
CA ARG A 86 2.08 15.09 8.07
C ARG A 86 1.07 14.31 8.89
N THR A 87 -0.04 14.00 8.26
CA THR A 87 -1.16 13.29 8.87
C THR A 87 -1.60 12.11 8.03
N LEU A 88 -2.12 11.07 8.71
CA LEU A 88 -2.84 9.98 8.08
C LEU A 88 -4.26 9.96 8.63
N THR A 89 -5.22 10.00 7.74
CA THR A 89 -6.64 9.94 8.06
C THR A 89 -7.20 8.59 7.63
N VAL A 90 -7.86 7.89 8.53
CA VAL A 90 -8.68 6.72 8.19
C VAL A 90 -10.08 7.23 7.90
N GLN A 91 -10.55 7.00 6.69
CA GLN A 91 -11.91 7.34 6.28
C GLN A 91 -12.77 6.08 6.16
N ARG A 92 -14.04 6.22 6.51
CA ARG A 92 -15.09 5.21 6.29
C ARG A 92 -16.24 5.85 5.53
N ASN A 93 -16.50 5.38 4.31
CA ASN A 93 -17.50 5.97 3.41
C ASN A 93 -17.33 7.50 3.24
N GLY A 94 -16.07 7.96 3.11
CA GLY A 94 -15.73 9.37 2.97
C GLY A 94 -15.68 10.19 4.28
N SER A 95 -16.16 9.66 5.40
CA SER A 95 -16.12 10.34 6.70
C SER A 95 -14.88 9.92 7.50
N THR A 96 -14.20 10.89 8.11
CA THR A 96 -13.04 10.64 8.97
C THR A 96 -13.45 9.91 10.24
N VAL A 97 -12.85 8.74 10.50
CA VAL A 97 -13.06 7.96 11.72
C VAL A 97 -11.82 7.93 12.63
N ARG A 98 -10.66 8.29 12.09
CA ARG A 98 -9.42 8.41 12.88
C ARG A 98 -8.44 9.34 12.18
N HIS A 99 -7.69 10.10 12.99
CA HIS A 99 -6.64 11.01 12.55
C HIS A 99 -5.35 10.68 13.30
N LEU A 100 -4.23 10.56 12.56
CA LEU A 100 -2.91 10.19 13.10
C LEU A 100 -1.89 11.24 12.72
N SER A 101 -1.02 11.64 13.67
CA SER A 101 0.22 12.35 13.35
C SER A 101 1.27 11.35 12.89
N ILE A 102 1.93 11.62 11.78
CA ILE A 102 2.88 10.69 11.15
C ILE A 102 4.21 11.35 10.83
N GLY A 103 5.27 10.53 10.76
CA GLY A 103 6.52 10.92 10.09
C GLY A 103 6.46 10.53 8.62
N VAL A 104 7.12 11.30 7.75
CA VAL A 104 7.15 11.07 6.29
C VAL A 104 8.57 11.12 5.75
N GLY A 105 8.74 10.78 4.46
CA GLY A 105 10.04 10.81 3.79
C GLY A 105 10.68 12.19 3.75
N ARG A 106 12.00 12.24 4.02
CA ARG A 106 12.82 13.47 3.91
C ARG A 106 13.00 13.91 2.45
N ALA A 107 13.50 15.13 2.23
CA ALA A 107 13.66 15.72 0.90
C ALA A 107 14.41 14.83 -0.11
N GLY A 108 15.50 14.18 0.32
CA GLY A 108 16.30 13.27 -0.55
C GLY A 108 15.65 11.92 -0.84
N SER A 109 14.62 11.52 -0.07
CA SER A 109 13.90 10.26 -0.22
C SER A 109 12.42 10.49 0.13
N PRO A 110 11.69 11.32 -0.63
CA PRO A 110 10.33 11.70 -0.29
C PRO A 110 9.37 10.50 -0.37
N THR A 111 8.36 10.49 0.47
CA THR A 111 7.25 9.55 0.32
C THR A 111 6.56 9.81 -1.03
N PRO A 112 6.41 8.79 -1.89
CA PRO A 112 5.80 8.97 -3.21
C PRO A 112 4.32 9.31 -3.10
N THR A 113 3.85 10.26 -3.89
CA THR A 113 2.42 10.59 -4.01
C THR A 113 1.74 9.68 -5.02
N GLY A 114 0.43 9.48 -4.88
CA GLY A 114 -0.38 8.69 -5.80
C GLY A 114 -1.46 7.88 -5.09
N THR A 115 -2.09 6.99 -5.84
CA THR A 115 -3.07 6.03 -5.32
C THR A 115 -2.44 4.65 -5.25
N PHE A 116 -2.52 4.04 -4.08
CA PHE A 116 -1.92 2.75 -3.75
C PHE A 116 -2.94 1.86 -3.02
N ALA A 117 -2.50 0.70 -2.59
CA ALA A 117 -3.29 -0.21 -1.76
C ALA A 117 -2.42 -0.86 -0.69
N VAL A 118 -3.00 -1.26 0.42
CA VAL A 118 -2.35 -2.08 1.44
C VAL A 118 -2.13 -3.48 0.88
N THR A 119 -0.88 -3.94 0.81
CA THR A 119 -0.52 -5.25 0.23
C THR A 119 -0.22 -6.30 1.28
N ASP A 120 0.37 -5.90 2.43
CA ASP A 120 0.78 -6.83 3.47
C ASP A 120 0.56 -6.24 4.85
N LYS A 121 0.36 -7.11 5.83
CA LYS A 121 0.28 -6.79 7.24
C LYS A 121 1.24 -7.72 7.98
N LEU A 122 2.35 -7.17 8.48
CA LEU A 122 3.47 -7.95 8.98
C LEU A 122 3.80 -7.57 10.43
N ASN A 123 4.39 -8.51 11.16
CA ASN A 123 4.97 -8.24 12.48
C ASN A 123 6.28 -7.47 12.29
N GLY A 124 6.34 -6.21 12.73
CA GLY A 124 7.51 -5.35 12.60
C GLY A 124 8.73 -5.90 13.34
N GLY A 125 8.53 -6.43 14.53
CA GLY A 125 9.61 -7.01 15.36
C GLY A 125 10.32 -8.21 14.73
N ALA A 126 9.68 -8.90 13.78
CA ALA A 126 10.32 -9.98 13.02
C ALA A 126 11.37 -9.48 12.00
N TYR A 127 11.34 -8.19 11.67
CA TYR A 127 12.28 -7.57 10.72
C TYR A 127 13.33 -6.71 11.44
N SER A 128 12.89 -5.77 12.28
CA SER A 128 13.76 -4.92 13.09
C SER A 128 12.94 -4.16 14.12
N ALA A 129 13.53 -3.86 15.28
CA ALA A 129 12.92 -2.99 16.29
C ALA A 129 12.53 -1.61 15.73
N ALA A 130 13.25 -1.11 14.71
CA ALA A 130 12.96 0.16 14.04
C ALA A 130 11.60 0.20 13.34
N TYR A 131 10.99 -0.96 13.03
CA TYR A 131 9.65 -1.02 12.46
C TYR A 131 8.52 -1.02 13.49
N GLY A 132 8.87 -1.02 14.79
CA GLY A 132 7.89 -1.09 15.86
C GLY A 132 7.10 -2.41 15.87
N CYS A 133 5.84 -2.37 16.30
CA CYS A 133 5.02 -3.58 16.38
C CYS A 133 4.62 -4.15 15.02
N CYS A 134 4.52 -3.31 14.03
CA CYS A 134 3.66 -3.65 12.88
C CYS A 134 4.09 -2.90 11.62
N ILE A 135 3.89 -3.56 10.47
CA ILE A 135 4.14 -2.99 9.14
C ILE A 135 2.91 -3.22 8.27
N LEU A 136 2.35 -2.15 7.71
CA LEU A 136 1.40 -2.20 6.61
C LEU A 136 2.15 -1.83 5.34
N SER A 137 2.54 -2.82 4.52
CA SER A 137 3.18 -2.55 3.23
C SER A 137 2.17 -2.04 2.21
N LEU A 138 2.62 -1.16 1.34
CA LEU A 138 1.80 -0.57 0.28
C LEU A 138 2.23 -1.07 -1.11
N SER A 139 1.39 -0.91 -2.11
CA SER A 139 1.77 -1.13 -3.52
C SER A 139 2.72 -0.06 -4.08
N ALA A 140 3.19 0.84 -3.23
CA ALA A 140 4.15 1.90 -3.53
C ALA A 140 5.60 1.44 -3.39
N THR A 141 6.50 2.03 -4.18
CA THR A 141 7.94 1.80 -4.11
C THR A 141 8.70 3.12 -3.98
N GLN A 142 9.87 3.10 -3.32
CA GLN A 142 10.77 4.25 -3.21
C GLN A 142 11.77 4.24 -4.37
N PRO A 143 11.71 5.22 -5.30
CA PRO A 143 12.66 5.31 -6.40
C PRO A 143 14.00 5.93 -5.98
N ASN A 144 14.04 6.71 -4.89
CA ASN A 144 15.19 7.47 -4.41
C ASN A 144 15.70 6.91 -3.08
N LEU A 145 16.26 5.70 -3.11
CA LEU A 145 16.83 5.09 -1.92
C LEU A 145 18.18 5.75 -1.56
N PRO A 146 18.50 5.87 -0.25
CA PRO A 146 19.80 6.35 0.20
C PRO A 146 20.94 5.47 -0.33
N VAL A 147 22.11 6.06 -0.58
CA VAL A 147 23.34 5.32 -0.95
C VAL A 147 23.64 4.29 0.16
N GLY A 148 23.98 3.05 -0.24
CA GLY A 148 24.25 1.95 0.69
C GLY A 148 23.02 1.29 1.30
N TRP A 149 21.80 1.63 0.86
CA TRP A 149 20.57 1.00 1.34
C TRP A 149 20.47 -0.46 0.86
N THR A 150 20.31 -1.39 1.82
CA THR A 150 20.21 -2.84 1.54
C THR A 150 18.81 -3.41 1.76
N GLY A 151 17.85 -2.62 2.30
CA GLY A 151 16.52 -3.05 2.77
C GLY A 151 15.47 -2.92 1.68
N GLY A 152 15.43 -3.34 0.54
CA GLY A 152 14.35 -3.28 -0.46
C GLY A 152 13.73 -1.87 -0.63
N ASN A 153 12.85 -1.71 -1.59
CA ASN A 153 12.29 -0.40 -1.96
C ASN A 153 10.78 -0.25 -1.65
N ARG A 154 10.18 -1.17 -0.91
CA ARG A 154 8.75 -1.12 -0.61
C ARG A 154 8.45 0.00 0.38
N ILE A 155 7.48 0.84 0.05
CA ILE A 155 6.91 1.81 0.99
C ILE A 155 5.95 1.09 1.94
N ALA A 156 6.01 1.48 3.21
CA ALA A 156 5.14 0.95 4.25
C ALA A 156 4.73 2.03 5.25
N ILE A 157 3.67 1.76 6.00
CA ILE A 157 3.31 2.46 7.23
C ILE A 157 3.79 1.56 8.37
N HIS A 158 4.73 2.04 9.20
CA HIS A 158 5.33 1.24 10.27
C HIS A 158 5.73 2.10 11.48
N GLY A 159 6.22 1.46 12.52
CA GLY A 159 6.69 2.16 13.72
C GLY A 159 8.02 2.89 13.53
N THR A 160 8.50 3.45 14.64
CA THR A 160 9.80 4.10 14.74
C THR A 160 10.35 3.93 16.14
N LEU A 161 11.64 4.06 16.30
CA LEU A 161 12.32 4.13 17.60
C LEU A 161 12.15 5.49 18.28
N SER A 162 11.76 6.53 17.54
CA SER A 162 11.67 7.90 18.04
C SER A 162 10.29 8.51 17.84
N ALA A 163 9.62 8.86 18.93
CA ALA A 163 8.36 9.60 18.86
C ALA A 163 8.53 11.01 18.27
N SER A 164 9.75 11.56 18.25
CA SER A 164 10.03 12.86 17.63
C SER A 164 9.91 12.84 16.09
N ASP A 165 9.75 11.68 15.47
CA ASP A 165 9.53 11.56 14.02
C ASP A 165 8.15 12.06 13.60
N PHE A 166 7.16 12.00 14.50
CA PHE A 166 5.79 12.41 14.18
C PHE A 166 5.72 13.93 13.93
N GLY A 167 5.03 14.30 12.87
CA GLY A 167 4.96 15.67 12.38
C GLY A 167 6.20 16.11 11.59
N ARG A 168 7.15 15.21 11.26
CA ARG A 168 8.42 15.56 10.60
C ARG A 168 8.67 14.76 9.33
N ALA A 169 9.53 15.30 8.46
CA ALA A 169 10.01 14.65 7.25
C ALA A 169 11.43 14.07 7.51
N VAL A 170 11.50 12.83 7.97
CA VAL A 170 12.75 12.23 8.49
C VAL A 170 13.07 10.86 7.91
N SER A 171 12.08 10.13 7.38
CA SER A 171 12.26 8.75 6.92
C SER A 171 12.97 8.66 5.55
N ALA A 172 13.29 7.45 5.14
CA ALA A 172 13.76 7.14 3.78
C ALA A 172 12.59 6.90 2.80
N GLY A 173 11.39 7.41 3.12
CA GLY A 173 10.21 7.35 2.28
C GLY A 173 9.01 6.65 2.92
N CYS A 174 9.20 5.78 3.89
CA CYS A 174 8.11 5.16 4.63
C CYS A 174 7.37 6.16 5.53
N VAL A 175 6.16 5.82 5.89
CA VAL A 175 5.32 6.58 6.82
C VAL A 175 5.50 6.01 8.22
N HIS A 176 5.96 6.84 9.18
CA HIS A 176 6.09 6.45 10.58
C HIS A 176 4.80 6.77 11.35
N ALA A 177 4.29 5.80 12.09
CA ALA A 177 3.12 5.96 12.94
C ALA A 177 3.36 5.35 14.33
N SER A 178 2.56 5.76 15.33
CA SER A 178 2.67 5.23 16.68
C SER A 178 2.29 3.74 16.74
N ASN A 179 2.86 2.99 17.66
CA ASN A 179 2.50 1.58 17.84
C ASN A 179 1.02 1.39 18.19
N SER A 180 0.39 2.34 18.87
CA SER A 180 -1.05 2.29 19.18
C SER A 180 -1.90 2.44 17.91
N ASP A 181 -1.52 3.36 17.02
CA ASP A 181 -2.20 3.57 15.73
C ASP A 181 -1.97 2.39 14.79
N LEU A 182 -0.75 1.87 14.74
CA LEU A 182 -0.45 0.68 13.94
C LEU A 182 -1.26 -0.54 14.37
N ARG A 183 -1.39 -0.79 15.68
CA ARG A 183 -2.27 -1.87 16.19
C ARG A 183 -3.73 -1.65 15.79
N TYR A 184 -4.21 -0.41 15.77
CA TYR A 184 -5.53 -0.10 15.26
C TYR A 184 -5.63 -0.41 13.75
N LEU A 185 -4.70 0.07 12.94
CA LEU A 185 -4.68 -0.19 11.49
C LEU A 185 -4.60 -1.69 11.19
N MET A 186 -3.76 -2.42 11.90
CA MET A 186 -3.63 -3.89 11.75
C MET A 186 -4.94 -4.63 12.01
N ARG A 187 -5.75 -4.19 12.97
CA ARG A 187 -7.04 -4.83 13.27
C ARG A 187 -8.14 -4.44 12.30
N THR A 188 -8.15 -3.20 11.82
CA THR A 188 -9.31 -2.63 11.14
C THR A 188 -9.18 -2.54 9.63
N VAL A 189 -7.95 -2.40 9.09
CA VAL A 189 -7.70 -2.17 7.66
C VAL A 189 -7.47 -3.49 6.94
N PRO A 190 -8.35 -3.91 6.01
CA PRO A 190 -8.14 -5.10 5.17
C PRO A 190 -6.98 -4.94 4.18
N LEU A 191 -6.41 -6.05 3.70
CA LEU A 191 -5.56 -6.05 2.52
C LEU A 191 -6.37 -5.55 1.31
N GLY A 192 -5.72 -4.81 0.41
CA GLY A 192 -6.38 -4.19 -0.74
C GLY A 192 -7.09 -2.87 -0.44
N THR A 193 -7.10 -2.40 0.84
CA THR A 193 -7.66 -1.08 1.17
C THR A 193 -6.93 0.02 0.40
N PRO A 194 -7.66 0.94 -0.27
CA PRO A 194 -7.06 2.08 -0.96
C PRO A 194 -6.27 2.99 -0.02
N VAL A 195 -5.15 3.50 -0.52
CA VAL A 195 -4.28 4.47 0.16
C VAL A 195 -3.99 5.61 -0.81
N VAL A 196 -4.48 6.80 -0.51
CA VAL A 196 -4.19 8.02 -1.27
C VAL A 196 -3.10 8.77 -0.54
N ILE A 197 -1.97 9.03 -1.22
CA ILE A 197 -0.86 9.84 -0.69
C ILE A 197 -0.81 11.12 -1.51
N ARG A 198 -0.98 12.25 -0.87
CA ARG A 198 -1.02 13.58 -1.50
C ARG A 198 -0.15 14.59 -0.73
N ARG A 199 0.14 15.72 -1.39
CA ARG A 199 0.76 16.89 -0.77
C ARG A 199 -0.29 17.75 -0.09
#